data_28868127a94f18b61fc2ddca4537623f
#
_entry.id   28868127a94f18b61fc2ddca4537623f
#
_cell.length_a   1.000
_cell.length_b   1.000
_cell.length_c   1.000
_cell.angle_alpha   90.00
_cell.angle_beta   90.00
_cell.angle_gamma   90.00
#
_symmetry.space_group_name_H-M   'P 1'
#
loop_
_entity.id
_entity.type
_entity.pdbx_description
1 polymer ?
#
loop_
_entity_poly.entity_id
_entity_poly.type
_entity_poly.pdbx_seq_one_letter_code
_entity_poly.pdbx_strand_id
1 'polypeptide(L)'
;MRQRFYEAVRGMLLLSLFLLAGSAHAQTQIEKFVPGSTLEGVSYFLPRTALRMVVTVEKTVVTPGEFHMYAFKYMRMQDVPVQPSTTWEVKDVKLMPYGVPDKNKAYSLKLNKRTIAPLVSLTSDGILLGINTTVEETVLPPLPQSRILEEGIHPNEARKYMTREMLQAGSSAKMAQLVAQEIYDIRESHDALIRGEADNTPKDGLQLKLMLESLERQHRALSSTFVGSKEVSEMFYVIDIVPAEETDKLLLFRFSKWNGLVDSDDM
;
A
#
# COMPACT_ATOMS: atom_id res chain seq x y z
N MET A 1 52.16 38.56 60.47
CA MET A 1 51.12 37.52 60.74
C MET A 1 49.70 37.97 60.33
N ARG A 2 49.28 39.20 60.54
CA ARG A 2 47.90 39.67 60.31
C ARG A 2 47.47 39.64 58.81
N GLN A 3 48.36 39.93 57.85
CA GLN A 3 48.01 39.99 56.43
C GLN A 3 47.71 38.60 55.83
N ARG A 4 48.43 37.59 56.21
CA ARG A 4 48.17 36.20 55.73
C ARG A 4 46.83 35.62 56.25
N PHE A 5 46.42 36.09 57.42
CA PHE A 5 45.11 35.67 57.99
C PHE A 5 43.93 36.28 57.24
N TYR A 6 44.07 37.56 56.79
CA TYR A 6 43.02 38.21 55.98
C TYR A 6 42.90 37.60 54.58
N GLU A 7 43.98 37.20 53.98
CA GLU A 7 43.98 36.49 52.67
C GLU A 7 43.35 35.10 52.79
N ALA A 8 43.64 34.37 53.81
CA ALA A 8 43.03 33.04 54.05
C ALA A 8 41.52 33.13 54.33
N VAL A 9 41.08 34.12 55.13
CA VAL A 9 39.66 34.35 55.42
C VAL A 9 38.91 34.82 54.20
N ARG A 10 39.54 35.66 53.35
CA ARG A 10 38.96 36.10 52.09
C ARG A 10 38.85 35.01 51.05
N GLY A 11 39.85 34.12 50.96
CA GLY A 11 39.79 32.90 50.12
C GLY A 11 38.71 31.94 50.57
N MET A 12 38.54 31.75 51.91
CA MET A 12 37.53 30.87 52.45
C MET A 12 36.11 31.41 52.28
N LEU A 13 35.93 32.75 52.32
CA LEU A 13 34.66 33.41 52.07
C LEU A 13 34.27 33.37 50.57
N LEU A 14 35.23 33.47 49.67
CA LEU A 14 35.01 33.31 48.22
C LEU A 14 34.71 31.88 47.85
N LEU A 15 35.36 30.91 48.53
CA LEU A 15 35.08 29.48 48.32
C LEU A 15 33.70 29.09 48.83
N SER A 16 33.25 29.67 49.96
CA SER A 16 31.92 29.43 50.52
C SER A 16 30.82 30.08 49.63
N LEU A 17 31.10 31.21 48.99
CA LEU A 17 30.17 31.87 48.09
C LEU A 17 30.02 31.06 46.77
N PHE A 18 31.08 30.36 46.33
CA PHE A 18 31.04 29.49 45.16
C PHE A 18 30.30 28.17 45.45
N LEU A 19 30.34 27.66 46.66
CA LEU A 19 29.59 26.46 47.10
C LEU A 19 28.10 26.73 47.33
N LEU A 20 27.68 28.02 47.48
CA LEU A 20 26.29 28.46 47.60
C LEU A 20 25.67 28.82 46.26
N ALA A 21 26.45 28.79 45.13
CA ALA A 21 25.90 28.74 43.76
C ALA A 21 25.27 27.37 43.54
N GLY A 22 24.37 27.03 44.45
CA GLY A 22 23.60 25.79 44.41
C GLY A 22 22.85 25.69 43.10
N SER A 23 23.01 24.57 42.51
CA SER A 23 22.27 24.00 41.41
C SER A 23 20.83 24.52 41.41
N ALA A 24 20.56 25.55 40.59
CA ALA A 24 19.20 25.91 40.24
C ALA A 24 18.66 24.76 39.41
N HIS A 25 18.25 23.68 40.06
CA HIS A 25 17.48 22.62 39.43
C HIS A 25 16.16 23.25 39.03
N ALA A 26 16.02 23.49 37.71
CA ALA A 26 14.73 23.80 37.13
C ALA A 26 13.84 22.57 37.36
N GLN A 27 13.11 22.54 38.47
CA GLN A 27 12.17 21.48 38.75
C GLN A 27 10.93 21.66 37.86
N THR A 28 10.90 20.93 36.78
CA THR A 28 9.70 20.76 36.00
C THR A 28 8.76 19.84 36.79
N GLN A 29 7.60 20.36 37.20
CA GLN A 29 6.58 19.56 37.88
C GLN A 29 5.66 18.90 36.87
N ILE A 30 5.58 17.58 36.94
CA ILE A 30 4.66 16.77 36.11
C ILE A 30 3.53 16.30 37.05
N GLU A 31 2.30 16.61 36.69
CA GLU A 31 1.10 16.18 37.41
C GLU A 31 0.20 15.36 36.49
N LYS A 32 -0.54 14.41 37.10
CA LYS A 32 -1.54 13.67 36.33
C LYS A 32 -2.65 14.61 35.87
N PHE A 33 -3.01 14.56 34.62
CA PHE A 33 -4.08 15.38 34.07
C PHE A 33 -5.43 14.98 34.67
N VAL A 34 -6.16 15.97 35.21
CA VAL A 34 -7.51 15.79 35.67
C VAL A 34 -8.44 16.63 34.80
N PRO A 35 -9.41 16.02 34.09
CA PRO A 35 -10.37 16.76 33.28
C PRO A 35 -11.12 17.81 34.10
N GLY A 36 -11.21 19.04 33.58
CA GLY A 36 -11.88 20.16 34.26
C GLY A 36 -11.01 21.00 35.15
N SER A 37 -9.73 20.67 35.38
CA SER A 37 -8.78 21.55 36.07
C SER A 37 -8.18 22.56 35.09
N THR A 38 -8.19 23.84 35.44
CA THR A 38 -7.48 24.91 34.69
C THR A 38 -5.99 24.83 35.08
N LEU A 39 -5.26 23.89 34.47
CA LEU A 39 -3.83 23.78 34.64
C LEU A 39 -3.10 24.73 33.69
N GLU A 40 -2.35 25.69 34.23
CA GLU A 40 -1.40 26.46 33.44
C GLU A 40 -0.25 25.55 33.01
N GLY A 41 -0.22 25.07 31.77
CA GLY A 41 0.83 24.21 31.28
C GLY A 41 0.49 23.51 29.96
N VAL A 42 1.36 22.59 29.55
CA VAL A 42 1.19 21.76 28.34
C VAL A 42 0.73 20.38 28.76
N SER A 43 -0.44 19.97 28.29
CA SER A 43 -0.95 18.62 28.51
C SER A 43 -0.48 17.69 27.41
N TYR A 44 -0.12 16.45 27.76
CA TYR A 44 0.37 15.44 26.83
C TYR A 44 -0.05 14.03 27.25
N PHE A 45 -0.01 13.13 26.29
CA PHE A 45 -0.23 11.71 26.52
C PHE A 45 1.08 10.93 26.41
N LEU A 46 1.21 9.85 27.18
CA LEU A 46 2.25 8.86 26.89
C LEU A 46 1.81 7.99 25.72
N PRO A 47 2.76 7.50 24.90
CA PRO A 47 2.44 6.60 23.81
C PRO A 47 2.04 5.21 24.33
N ARG A 48 1.04 4.62 23.69
CA ARG A 48 0.74 3.20 23.71
C ARG A 48 1.07 2.61 22.35
N THR A 49 1.69 1.44 22.32
CA THR A 49 2.01 0.78 21.05
C THR A 49 0.75 0.26 20.38
N ALA A 50 0.53 0.67 19.16
CA ALA A 50 -0.40 0.09 18.21
C ALA A 50 0.39 -0.61 17.10
N LEU A 51 -0.25 -1.56 16.43
CA LEU A 51 0.32 -2.31 15.32
C LEU A 51 -0.57 -2.10 14.09
N ARG A 52 0.02 -1.63 13.00
CA ARG A 52 -0.63 -1.61 11.70
C ARG A 52 -0.17 -2.81 10.90
N MET A 53 -1.12 -3.65 10.52
CA MET A 53 -0.89 -4.75 9.61
C MET A 53 -1.40 -4.38 8.23
N VAL A 54 -0.54 -4.50 7.23
CA VAL A 54 -0.90 -4.35 5.82
C VAL A 54 -0.78 -5.71 5.15
N VAL A 55 -1.91 -6.25 4.72
CA VAL A 55 -1.99 -7.53 3.99
C VAL A 55 -2.10 -7.21 2.51
N THR A 56 -1.11 -7.64 1.73
CA THR A 56 -1.10 -7.54 0.28
C THR A 56 -1.70 -8.82 -0.31
N VAL A 57 -2.75 -8.66 -1.08
CA VAL A 57 -3.49 -9.77 -1.68
C VAL A 57 -3.57 -9.59 -3.19
N GLU A 58 -3.28 -10.66 -3.92
CA GLU A 58 -3.48 -10.73 -5.36
C GLU A 58 -4.82 -11.39 -5.66
N LYS A 59 -5.65 -10.70 -6.42
CA LYS A 59 -6.92 -11.22 -6.95
C LYS A 59 -6.73 -11.54 -8.42
N THR A 60 -6.96 -12.77 -8.81
CA THR A 60 -6.98 -13.22 -10.20
C THR A 60 -8.40 -13.56 -10.61
N VAL A 61 -8.89 -12.88 -11.64
CA VAL A 61 -10.19 -13.15 -12.27
C VAL A 61 -9.95 -13.74 -13.64
N VAL A 62 -10.51 -14.92 -13.90
CA VAL A 62 -10.44 -15.61 -15.18
C VAL A 62 -11.84 -15.69 -15.77
N THR A 63 -12.00 -15.19 -17.00
CA THR A 63 -13.24 -15.25 -17.76
C THR A 63 -13.04 -16.11 -18.98
N PRO A 64 -13.82 -17.19 -19.21
CA PRO A 64 -13.74 -18.02 -20.40
C PRO A 64 -14.00 -17.23 -21.68
N GLY A 65 -13.38 -17.63 -22.76
CA GLY A 65 -13.68 -17.09 -24.08
C GLY A 65 -15.05 -17.56 -24.61
N GLU A 66 -15.72 -16.71 -25.42
CA GLU A 66 -17.00 -17.03 -26.04
C GLU A 66 -16.93 -18.34 -26.87
N PHE A 67 -15.78 -18.60 -27.49
CA PHE A 67 -15.53 -19.77 -28.32
C PHE A 67 -14.61 -20.81 -27.69
N HIS A 68 -14.49 -20.85 -26.36
CA HIS A 68 -13.60 -21.77 -25.66
C HIS A 68 -13.84 -23.24 -26.06
N MET A 69 -15.10 -23.64 -26.33
CA MET A 69 -15.44 -25.00 -26.79
C MET A 69 -14.83 -25.38 -28.15
N TYR A 70 -14.50 -24.38 -28.95
CA TYR A 70 -13.93 -24.54 -30.31
C TYR A 70 -12.41 -24.31 -30.31
N ALA A 71 -11.79 -23.96 -29.19
CA ALA A 71 -10.37 -23.64 -29.10
C ALA A 71 -9.49 -24.79 -29.62
N PHE A 72 -9.77 -26.02 -29.21
CA PHE A 72 -9.03 -27.17 -29.71
C PHE A 72 -9.23 -27.41 -31.19
N LYS A 73 -10.47 -27.30 -31.70
CA LYS A 73 -10.81 -27.59 -33.10
C LYS A 73 -10.13 -26.62 -34.05
N TYR A 74 -10.21 -25.32 -33.80
CA TYR A 74 -9.76 -24.28 -34.74
C TYR A 74 -8.40 -23.70 -34.40
N MET A 75 -8.02 -23.62 -33.12
CA MET A 75 -6.76 -23.02 -32.69
C MET A 75 -5.73 -24.03 -32.19
N ARG A 76 -6.10 -25.34 -32.09
CA ARG A 76 -5.26 -26.40 -31.50
C ARG A 76 -4.81 -26.11 -30.08
N MET A 77 -5.59 -25.31 -29.33
CA MET A 77 -5.33 -24.98 -27.96
C MET A 77 -6.07 -25.92 -27.04
N GLN A 78 -5.33 -26.46 -26.07
CA GLN A 78 -5.85 -27.26 -24.94
C GLN A 78 -5.77 -26.40 -23.68
N ASP A 79 -6.40 -26.84 -22.62
CA ASP A 79 -6.33 -26.21 -21.29
C ASP A 79 -6.81 -24.76 -21.23
N VAL A 80 -7.79 -24.40 -22.08
CA VAL A 80 -8.44 -23.09 -21.98
C VAL A 80 -9.49 -23.07 -20.87
N PRO A 81 -9.70 -21.94 -20.18
CA PRO A 81 -10.73 -21.82 -19.16
C PRO A 81 -12.12 -22.12 -19.73
N VAL A 82 -12.88 -23.00 -19.06
CA VAL A 82 -14.26 -23.37 -19.46
C VAL A 82 -15.32 -22.75 -18.54
N GLN A 83 -14.93 -22.26 -17.37
CA GLN A 83 -15.81 -21.62 -16.39
C GLN A 83 -15.12 -20.37 -15.81
N PRO A 84 -15.89 -19.32 -15.47
CA PRO A 84 -15.35 -18.19 -14.76
C PRO A 84 -14.83 -18.62 -13.39
N SER A 85 -13.69 -18.07 -13.01
CA SER A 85 -13.13 -18.31 -11.69
C SER A 85 -12.51 -17.04 -11.12
N THR A 86 -12.61 -16.90 -9.81
CA THR A 86 -11.90 -15.87 -9.05
C THR A 86 -11.09 -16.56 -7.98
N THR A 87 -9.81 -16.24 -7.93
CA THR A 87 -8.92 -16.77 -6.91
C THR A 87 -8.16 -15.63 -6.23
N TRP A 88 -7.82 -15.85 -4.97
CA TRP A 88 -7.13 -14.89 -4.13
C TRP A 88 -5.90 -15.54 -3.54
N GLU A 89 -4.84 -14.76 -3.40
CA GLU A 89 -3.58 -15.21 -2.81
C GLU A 89 -2.98 -14.11 -1.95
N VAL A 90 -2.57 -14.44 -0.72
CA VAL A 90 -1.80 -13.51 0.13
C VAL A 90 -0.37 -13.50 -0.37
N LYS A 91 0.12 -12.33 -0.79
CA LYS A 91 1.49 -12.15 -1.29
C LYS A 91 2.44 -11.68 -0.21
N ASP A 92 1.97 -10.81 0.68
CA ASP A 92 2.82 -10.25 1.72
C ASP A 92 1.97 -9.81 2.92
N VAL A 93 2.58 -9.85 4.11
CA VAL A 93 2.01 -9.32 5.35
C VAL A 93 3.07 -8.49 6.05
N LYS A 94 2.85 -7.19 6.14
CA LYS A 94 3.74 -6.25 6.84
C LYS A 94 3.10 -5.81 8.14
N LEU A 95 3.89 -5.88 9.21
CA LEU A 95 3.49 -5.40 10.52
C LEU A 95 4.37 -4.21 10.91
N MET A 96 3.74 -3.07 11.23
CA MET A 96 4.42 -1.83 11.57
C MET A 96 3.94 -1.35 12.93
N PRO A 97 4.82 -1.22 13.93
CA PRO A 97 4.47 -0.60 15.20
C PRO A 97 4.39 0.93 15.07
N TYR A 98 3.44 1.54 15.78
CA TYR A 98 3.32 3.00 15.87
C TYR A 98 2.75 3.41 17.23
N GLY A 99 2.92 4.69 17.59
CA GLY A 99 2.40 5.24 18.84
C GLY A 99 0.98 5.76 18.68
N VAL A 100 0.12 5.44 19.63
CA VAL A 100 -1.19 6.10 19.80
C VAL A 100 -1.30 6.68 21.21
N PRO A 101 -2.06 7.77 21.43
CA PRO A 101 -2.18 8.36 22.76
C PRO A 101 -2.88 7.42 23.75
N ASP A 102 -2.22 7.15 24.88
CA ASP A 102 -2.83 6.43 26.00
C ASP A 102 -3.66 7.41 26.83
N LYS A 103 -4.97 7.42 26.66
CA LYS A 103 -5.89 8.32 27.38
C LYS A 103 -5.87 8.11 28.90
N ASN A 104 -5.42 6.95 29.37
CA ASN A 104 -5.28 6.66 30.79
C ASN A 104 -3.99 7.23 31.39
N LYS A 105 -3.02 7.58 30.54
CA LYS A 105 -1.73 8.14 30.90
C LYS A 105 -1.57 9.57 30.38
N ALA A 106 -2.51 10.41 30.77
CA ALA A 106 -2.49 11.84 30.50
C ALA A 106 -1.79 12.60 31.63
N TYR A 107 -0.90 13.51 31.26
CA TYR A 107 -0.12 14.32 32.19
C TYR A 107 -0.13 15.79 31.77
N SER A 108 0.16 16.67 32.71
CA SER A 108 0.33 18.09 32.49
C SER A 108 1.70 18.54 33.00
N LEU A 109 2.41 19.27 32.15
CA LEU A 109 3.69 19.88 32.45
C LEU A 109 3.44 21.32 32.90
N LYS A 110 3.66 21.63 34.18
CA LYS A 110 3.56 23.00 34.69
C LYS A 110 4.76 23.82 34.23
N LEU A 111 4.49 24.97 33.63
CA LEU A 111 5.51 25.93 33.25
C LEU A 111 5.77 26.87 34.43
N ASN A 112 7.00 26.90 34.92
CA ASN A 112 7.38 27.83 35.98
C ASN A 112 7.65 29.21 35.35
N LYS A 113 6.94 30.25 35.83
CA LYS A 113 7.08 31.64 35.33
C LYS A 113 8.48 32.23 35.50
N ARG A 114 9.34 31.61 36.35
CA ARG A 114 10.71 32.06 36.66
C ARG A 114 11.80 31.34 35.84
N THR A 115 11.46 30.33 35.08
CA THR A 115 12.41 29.61 34.23
C THR A 115 12.04 29.80 32.74
N ILE A 116 13.03 29.67 31.88
CA ILE A 116 12.80 29.63 30.43
C ILE A 116 11.82 28.50 30.17
N ALA A 117 10.69 28.78 29.50
CA ALA A 117 9.70 27.76 29.16
C ALA A 117 10.39 26.60 28.41
N PRO A 118 10.25 25.35 28.90
CA PRO A 118 10.82 24.22 28.17
C PRO A 118 10.17 24.10 26.80
N LEU A 119 10.99 23.82 25.79
CA LEU A 119 10.49 23.44 24.47
C LEU A 119 9.85 22.05 24.58
N VAL A 120 8.55 21.96 24.36
CA VAL A 120 7.81 20.70 24.37
C VAL A 120 7.38 20.38 22.95
N SER A 121 7.88 19.28 22.43
CA SER A 121 7.51 18.77 21.10
C SER A 121 6.45 17.67 21.27
N LEU A 122 5.30 17.85 20.62
CA LEU A 122 4.18 16.91 20.63
C LEU A 122 3.84 16.47 19.22
N THR A 123 3.26 15.27 19.07
CA THR A 123 2.58 14.87 17.82
C THR A 123 1.29 15.66 17.64
N SER A 124 0.69 15.57 16.46
CA SER A 124 -0.65 16.12 16.19
C SER A 124 -1.72 15.59 17.16
N ASP A 125 -1.55 14.38 17.67
CA ASP A 125 -2.47 13.70 18.59
C ASP A 125 -2.12 13.95 20.08
N GLY A 126 -1.12 14.79 20.35
CA GLY A 126 -0.74 15.18 21.70
C GLY A 126 0.16 14.18 22.44
N ILE A 127 0.85 13.29 21.74
CA ILE A 127 1.85 12.42 22.35
C ILE A 127 3.15 13.20 22.53
N LEU A 128 3.78 13.05 23.68
CA LEU A 128 5.06 13.68 23.97
C LEU A 128 6.18 13.06 23.12
N LEU A 129 6.81 13.88 22.28
CA LEU A 129 8.00 13.51 21.51
C LEU A 129 9.28 13.85 22.25
N GLY A 130 9.35 15.01 22.88
CA GLY A 130 10.54 15.45 23.61
C GLY A 130 10.34 16.71 24.43
N ILE A 131 11.23 16.92 25.39
CA ILE A 131 11.31 18.13 26.20
C ILE A 131 12.72 18.71 26.04
N ASN A 132 12.84 20.00 25.68
CA ASN A 132 14.09 20.68 25.40
C ASN A 132 14.93 20.04 24.28
N THR A 133 14.28 19.31 23.39
CA THR A 133 14.87 18.68 22.24
C THR A 133 13.92 18.75 21.06
N THR A 134 14.49 18.82 19.86
CA THR A 134 13.71 18.72 18.62
C THR A 134 13.77 17.26 18.16
N VAL A 135 12.61 16.61 18.12
CA VAL A 135 12.46 15.25 17.64
C VAL A 135 11.52 15.27 16.46
N GLU A 136 11.93 14.64 15.36
CA GLU A 136 11.06 14.47 14.22
C GLU A 136 10.03 13.38 14.52
N GLU A 137 8.77 13.64 14.18
CA GLU A 137 7.70 12.67 14.31
C GLU A 137 7.91 11.54 13.31
N THR A 138 7.94 10.30 13.79
CA THR A 138 7.96 9.12 12.90
C THR A 138 6.56 8.93 12.32
N VAL A 139 6.38 9.37 11.08
CA VAL A 139 5.12 9.22 10.36
C VAL A 139 5.07 7.83 9.72
N LEU A 140 3.94 7.15 9.88
CA LEU A 140 3.70 5.91 9.14
C LEU A 140 3.75 6.18 7.63
N PRO A 141 4.33 5.24 6.84
CA PRO A 141 4.32 5.38 5.40
C PRO A 141 2.87 5.47 4.88
N PRO A 142 2.65 6.19 3.76
CA PRO A 142 1.33 6.28 3.16
C PRO A 142 0.81 4.88 2.84
N LEU A 143 -0.51 4.71 2.95
CA LEU A 143 -1.15 3.45 2.64
C LEU A 143 -1.00 3.16 1.14
N PRO A 144 -0.63 1.91 0.78
CA PRO A 144 -0.54 1.52 -0.62
C PRO A 144 -1.93 1.55 -1.26
N GLN A 145 -1.97 1.87 -2.55
CA GLN A 145 -3.21 1.90 -3.33
C GLN A 145 -3.32 0.63 -4.16
N SER A 146 -4.54 0.09 -4.26
CA SER A 146 -4.83 -1.05 -5.13
C SER A 146 -4.53 -0.71 -6.59
N ARG A 147 -3.98 -1.66 -7.33
CA ARG A 147 -3.59 -1.49 -8.72
C ARG A 147 -3.88 -2.73 -9.54
N ILE A 148 -4.12 -2.53 -10.83
CA ILE A 148 -4.20 -3.62 -11.80
C ILE A 148 -2.77 -3.97 -12.23
N LEU A 149 -2.39 -5.24 -12.08
CA LEU A 149 -1.08 -5.77 -12.49
C LEU A 149 -1.14 -6.30 -13.92
N GLU A 150 -2.25 -6.96 -14.27
CA GLU A 150 -2.51 -7.46 -15.60
C GLU A 150 -3.96 -7.10 -15.96
N GLU A 151 -4.11 -6.28 -17.01
CA GLU A 151 -5.42 -5.85 -17.46
C GLU A 151 -6.08 -6.95 -18.29
N GLY A 152 -7.28 -7.33 -17.88
CA GLY A 152 -8.11 -8.26 -18.59
C GLY A 152 -8.66 -7.65 -19.90
N ILE A 153 -8.90 -8.51 -20.89
CA ILE A 153 -9.52 -8.06 -22.15
C ILE A 153 -11.04 -8.00 -21.95
N HIS A 154 -11.60 -6.81 -22.19
CA HIS A 154 -13.04 -6.66 -22.11
C HIS A 154 -13.73 -7.52 -23.18
N PRO A 155 -14.81 -8.27 -22.88
CA PRO A 155 -15.47 -9.16 -23.84
C PRO A 155 -15.89 -8.48 -25.15
N ASN A 156 -16.22 -7.20 -25.11
CA ASN A 156 -16.60 -6.44 -26.30
C ASN A 156 -15.41 -5.95 -27.14
N GLU A 157 -14.17 -6.09 -26.66
CA GLU A 157 -13.00 -5.62 -27.39
C GLU A 157 -12.82 -6.37 -28.70
N ALA A 158 -12.99 -7.70 -28.70
CA ALA A 158 -12.92 -8.52 -29.91
C ALA A 158 -13.92 -8.12 -30.97
N ARG A 159 -15.13 -7.67 -30.59
CA ARG A 159 -16.19 -7.27 -31.53
C ARG A 159 -15.82 -6.06 -32.37
N LYS A 160 -14.91 -5.20 -31.93
CA LYS A 160 -14.41 -4.06 -32.68
C LYS A 160 -13.61 -4.49 -33.92
N TYR A 161 -13.05 -5.69 -33.87
CA TYR A 161 -12.19 -6.25 -34.95
C TYR A 161 -12.89 -7.35 -35.74
N MET A 162 -14.14 -7.69 -35.41
CA MET A 162 -14.91 -8.67 -36.14
C MET A 162 -15.49 -8.03 -37.38
N THR A 163 -15.38 -8.74 -38.52
CA THR A 163 -15.99 -8.34 -39.77
C THR A 163 -17.51 -8.50 -39.73
N ARG A 164 -18.20 -7.87 -40.69
CA ARG A 164 -19.65 -8.03 -40.81
C ARG A 164 -20.05 -9.50 -41.04
N GLU A 165 -19.26 -10.25 -41.82
CA GLU A 165 -19.49 -11.67 -42.08
C GLU A 165 -19.42 -12.50 -40.79
N MET A 166 -18.42 -12.23 -39.94
CA MET A 166 -18.31 -12.89 -38.63
C MET A 166 -19.53 -12.61 -37.76
N LEU A 167 -19.94 -11.34 -37.63
CA LEU A 167 -21.06 -10.93 -36.81
C LEU A 167 -22.43 -11.43 -37.34
N GLN A 168 -22.54 -11.74 -38.63
CA GLN A 168 -23.75 -12.27 -39.26
C GLN A 168 -23.72 -13.80 -39.46
N ALA A 169 -22.71 -14.48 -38.88
CA ALA A 169 -22.60 -15.93 -39.00
C ALA A 169 -23.82 -16.63 -38.43
N GLY A 170 -24.38 -17.58 -39.15
CA GLY A 170 -25.60 -18.30 -38.76
C GLY A 170 -25.46 -19.27 -37.59
N SER A 171 -24.23 -19.46 -37.05
CA SER A 171 -23.98 -20.29 -35.87
C SER A 171 -22.68 -19.91 -35.18
N SER A 172 -22.57 -20.19 -33.85
CA SER A 172 -21.36 -19.98 -33.08
C SER A 172 -20.16 -20.76 -33.64
N ALA A 173 -20.36 -21.96 -34.16
CA ALA A 173 -19.31 -22.74 -34.80
C ALA A 173 -18.75 -22.07 -36.07
N LYS A 174 -19.63 -21.49 -36.91
CA LYS A 174 -19.22 -20.77 -38.11
C LYS A 174 -18.52 -19.44 -37.74
N MET A 175 -19.04 -18.75 -36.76
CA MET A 175 -18.41 -17.53 -36.24
C MET A 175 -17.02 -17.80 -35.71
N ALA A 176 -16.86 -18.83 -34.86
CA ALA A 176 -15.56 -19.25 -34.34
C ALA A 176 -14.58 -19.64 -35.43
N GLN A 177 -15.07 -20.32 -36.49
CA GLN A 177 -14.23 -20.67 -37.67
C GLN A 177 -13.69 -19.40 -38.35
N LEU A 178 -14.55 -18.42 -38.61
CA LEU A 178 -14.17 -17.17 -39.27
C LEU A 178 -13.20 -16.34 -38.45
N VAL A 179 -13.46 -16.26 -37.15
CA VAL A 179 -12.56 -15.57 -36.19
C VAL A 179 -11.20 -16.24 -36.10
N ALA A 180 -11.16 -17.58 -36.11
CA ALA A 180 -9.89 -18.33 -36.13
C ALA A 180 -9.10 -18.06 -37.40
N GLN A 181 -9.79 -18.02 -38.58
CA GLN A 181 -9.14 -17.69 -39.84
C GLN A 181 -8.50 -16.30 -39.77
N GLU A 182 -9.23 -15.30 -39.32
CA GLU A 182 -8.71 -13.93 -39.19
C GLU A 182 -7.49 -13.86 -38.25
N ILE A 183 -7.50 -14.62 -37.15
CA ILE A 183 -6.34 -14.68 -36.23
C ILE A 183 -5.11 -15.22 -36.96
N TYR A 184 -5.26 -16.23 -37.84
CA TYR A 184 -4.16 -16.75 -38.65
C TYR A 184 -3.70 -15.75 -39.72
N ASP A 185 -4.62 -15.05 -40.37
CA ASP A 185 -4.32 -14.04 -41.39
C ASP A 185 -3.57 -12.83 -40.76
N ILE A 186 -3.95 -12.42 -39.53
CA ILE A 186 -3.23 -11.41 -38.76
C ILE A 186 -1.80 -11.87 -38.40
N ARG A 187 -1.62 -13.14 -38.01
CA ARG A 187 -0.28 -13.69 -37.72
C ARG A 187 0.60 -13.70 -38.95
N GLU A 188 0.05 -14.15 -40.07
CA GLU A 188 0.78 -14.16 -41.36
C GLU A 188 1.19 -12.74 -41.78
N SER A 189 0.29 -11.78 -41.66
CA SER A 189 0.56 -10.36 -41.95
C SER A 189 1.64 -9.78 -41.02
N HIS A 190 1.57 -10.08 -39.71
CA HIS A 190 2.56 -9.66 -38.72
C HIS A 190 3.95 -10.24 -39.05
N ASP A 191 4.01 -11.54 -39.36
CA ASP A 191 5.26 -12.23 -39.68
C ASP A 191 5.84 -11.74 -41.01
N ALA A 192 5.02 -11.45 -41.99
CA ALA A 192 5.45 -10.88 -43.28
C ALA A 192 6.06 -9.48 -43.12
N LEU A 193 5.44 -8.63 -42.24
CA LEU A 193 5.99 -7.31 -41.94
C LEU A 193 7.35 -7.41 -41.23
N ILE A 194 7.51 -8.31 -40.25
CA ILE A 194 8.78 -8.51 -39.53
C ILE A 194 9.87 -9.02 -40.44
N ARG A 195 9.54 -9.92 -41.40
CA ARG A 195 10.50 -10.46 -42.36
C ARG A 195 10.81 -9.52 -43.53
N GLY A 196 10.04 -8.42 -43.66
CA GLY A 196 10.16 -7.52 -44.81
C GLY A 196 9.63 -8.10 -46.12
N GLU A 197 8.75 -9.10 -46.06
CA GLU A 197 8.15 -9.82 -47.17
C GLU A 197 6.76 -9.26 -47.56
N ALA A 198 6.25 -8.29 -46.74
CA ALA A 198 4.97 -7.65 -47.06
C ALA A 198 5.10 -6.73 -48.27
N ASP A 199 4.08 -6.73 -49.16
CA ASP A 199 4.04 -5.91 -50.40
C ASP A 199 4.28 -4.42 -50.15
N ASN A 200 3.88 -3.92 -48.98
CA ASN A 200 4.01 -2.54 -48.53
C ASN A 200 4.66 -2.44 -47.14
N THR A 201 5.91 -2.81 -47.00
CA THR A 201 6.64 -2.61 -45.76
C THR A 201 7.01 -1.14 -45.61
N PRO A 202 6.55 -0.45 -44.52
CA PRO A 202 6.91 0.94 -44.27
C PRO A 202 8.41 1.12 -44.11
N LYS A 203 8.96 2.16 -44.75
CA LYS A 203 10.38 2.54 -44.60
C LYS A 203 10.62 3.29 -43.28
N ASP A 204 9.58 3.89 -42.70
CA ASP A 204 9.62 4.58 -41.45
C ASP A 204 9.41 3.57 -40.27
N GLY A 205 10.41 3.49 -39.38
CA GLY A 205 10.37 2.58 -38.26
C GLY A 205 9.22 2.87 -37.27
N LEU A 206 8.78 4.14 -37.12
CA LEU A 206 7.64 4.50 -36.29
C LEU A 206 6.32 3.98 -36.87
N GLN A 207 6.14 4.14 -38.22
CA GLN A 207 4.96 3.62 -38.88
C GLN A 207 4.89 2.10 -38.80
N LEU A 208 6.02 1.40 -39.01
CA LEU A 208 6.10 -0.05 -38.84
C LEU A 208 5.72 -0.48 -37.44
N LYS A 209 6.24 0.20 -36.46
CA LYS A 209 5.91 -0.07 -35.03
C LYS A 209 4.41 0.06 -34.77
N LEU A 210 3.77 1.15 -35.20
CA LEU A 210 2.34 1.37 -35.04
C LEU A 210 1.50 0.30 -35.73
N MET A 211 1.93 -0.18 -36.90
CA MET A 211 1.26 -1.27 -37.61
C MET A 211 1.36 -2.58 -36.85
N LEU A 212 2.55 -2.96 -36.37
CA LEU A 212 2.75 -4.17 -35.57
C LEU A 212 1.94 -4.11 -34.28
N GLU A 213 1.97 -3.01 -33.52
CA GLU A 213 1.16 -2.81 -32.34
C GLU A 213 -0.36 -2.91 -32.59
N SER A 214 -0.80 -2.45 -33.77
CA SER A 214 -2.20 -2.59 -34.18
C SER A 214 -2.59 -4.04 -34.45
N LEU A 215 -1.74 -4.79 -35.17
CA LEU A 215 -1.96 -6.21 -35.43
C LEU A 215 -1.92 -7.03 -34.13
N GLU A 216 -1.00 -6.73 -33.25
CA GLU A 216 -0.92 -7.39 -31.90
C GLU A 216 -2.18 -7.15 -31.08
N ARG A 217 -2.71 -5.91 -31.05
CA ARG A 217 -3.98 -5.62 -30.37
C ARG A 217 -5.15 -6.39 -30.93
N GLN A 218 -5.26 -6.43 -32.26
CA GLN A 218 -6.30 -7.19 -32.98
C GLN A 218 -6.18 -8.69 -32.66
N HIS A 219 -4.97 -9.23 -32.83
CA HIS A 219 -4.67 -10.63 -32.53
C HIS A 219 -5.04 -10.99 -31.07
N ARG A 220 -4.63 -10.16 -30.11
CA ARG A 220 -4.93 -10.37 -28.68
C ARG A 220 -6.44 -10.34 -28.42
N ALA A 221 -7.13 -9.35 -28.96
CA ALA A 221 -8.56 -9.20 -28.79
C ALA A 221 -9.35 -10.36 -29.41
N LEU A 222 -9.05 -10.77 -30.63
CA LEU A 222 -9.73 -11.91 -31.27
C LEU A 222 -9.36 -13.24 -30.60
N SER A 223 -8.10 -13.44 -30.22
CA SER A 223 -7.67 -14.65 -29.54
C SER A 223 -8.35 -14.82 -28.17
N SER A 224 -8.67 -13.72 -27.47
CA SER A 224 -9.39 -13.79 -26.18
C SER A 224 -10.76 -14.45 -26.29
N THR A 225 -11.36 -14.47 -27.47
CA THR A 225 -12.63 -15.20 -27.69
C THR A 225 -12.49 -16.70 -27.55
N PHE A 226 -11.28 -17.25 -27.68
CA PHE A 226 -10.99 -18.68 -27.50
C PHE A 226 -10.34 -18.97 -26.15
N VAL A 227 -9.29 -18.21 -25.78
CA VAL A 227 -8.50 -18.46 -24.56
C VAL A 227 -9.08 -17.80 -23.32
N GLY A 228 -10.05 -16.90 -23.51
CA GLY A 228 -10.58 -16.09 -22.41
C GLY A 228 -9.69 -14.91 -22.04
N SER A 229 -9.98 -14.36 -20.90
CA SER A 229 -9.30 -13.19 -20.34
C SER A 229 -8.88 -13.48 -18.90
N LYS A 230 -7.71 -12.98 -18.52
CA LYS A 230 -7.19 -13.02 -17.16
C LYS A 230 -6.91 -11.61 -16.71
N GLU A 231 -7.49 -11.22 -15.59
CA GLU A 231 -7.21 -9.95 -14.90
C GLU A 231 -6.53 -10.26 -13.57
N VAL A 232 -5.45 -9.56 -13.29
CA VAL A 232 -4.74 -9.69 -12.02
C VAL A 232 -4.69 -8.32 -11.36
N SER A 233 -5.20 -8.22 -10.16
CA SER A 233 -5.19 -6.99 -9.37
C SER A 233 -4.56 -7.21 -8.01
N GLU A 234 -3.78 -6.23 -7.56
CA GLU A 234 -3.19 -6.19 -6.23
C GLU A 234 -4.03 -5.30 -5.33
N MET A 235 -4.45 -5.83 -4.20
CA MET A 235 -5.31 -5.16 -3.22
C MET A 235 -4.63 -5.15 -1.86
N PHE A 236 -4.93 -4.13 -1.05
CA PHE A 236 -4.33 -3.95 0.25
C PHE A 236 -5.42 -3.84 1.31
N TYR A 237 -5.28 -4.66 2.36
CA TYR A 237 -6.13 -4.58 3.55
C TYR A 237 -5.30 -4.08 4.71
N VAL A 238 -5.84 -3.11 5.43
CA VAL A 238 -5.17 -2.47 6.56
C VAL A 238 -5.95 -2.77 7.83
N ILE A 239 -5.28 -3.34 8.81
CA ILE A 239 -5.85 -3.69 10.11
C ILE A 239 -5.00 -3.02 11.18
N ASP A 240 -5.61 -2.09 11.92
CA ASP A 240 -4.97 -1.43 13.05
C ASP A 240 -5.39 -2.11 14.36
N ILE A 241 -4.41 -2.47 15.18
CA ILE A 241 -4.60 -3.24 16.40
C ILE A 241 -3.93 -2.50 17.56
N VAL A 242 -4.67 -2.32 18.63
CA VAL A 242 -4.10 -1.88 19.92
C VAL A 242 -4.11 -3.08 20.86
N PRO A 243 -2.98 -3.80 21.04
CA PRO A 243 -2.95 -4.99 21.85
C PRO A 243 -3.37 -4.69 23.30
N ALA A 244 -4.11 -5.60 23.92
CA ALA A 244 -4.26 -5.61 25.36
C ALA A 244 -2.92 -5.98 26.04
N GLU A 245 -2.76 -5.67 27.35
CA GLU A 245 -1.46 -5.81 28.04
C GLU A 245 -0.90 -7.24 28.01
N GLU A 246 -1.75 -8.26 27.94
CA GLU A 246 -1.34 -9.66 27.79
C GLU A 246 -2.26 -10.36 26.78
N THR A 247 -1.77 -10.60 25.58
CA THR A 247 -2.52 -11.33 24.55
C THR A 247 -1.62 -12.40 23.93
N ASP A 248 -1.88 -13.66 24.27
CA ASP A 248 -1.12 -14.80 23.74
C ASP A 248 -1.44 -15.08 22.27
N LYS A 249 -2.70 -14.97 21.88
CA LYS A 249 -3.18 -15.21 20.52
C LYS A 249 -4.34 -14.29 20.19
N LEU A 250 -4.22 -13.59 19.07
CA LEU A 250 -5.27 -12.75 18.52
C LEU A 250 -5.51 -13.16 17.06
N LEU A 251 -6.72 -13.59 16.76
CA LEU A 251 -7.14 -13.81 15.38
C LEU A 251 -7.34 -12.44 14.72
N LEU A 252 -6.53 -12.13 13.73
CA LEU A 252 -6.54 -10.82 13.06
C LEU A 252 -7.40 -10.83 11.79
N PHE A 253 -7.35 -11.91 11.04
CA PHE A 253 -8.19 -12.13 9.85
C PHE A 253 -8.23 -13.61 9.50
N ARG A 254 -9.22 -13.99 8.70
CA ARG A 254 -9.29 -15.28 8.01
C ARG A 254 -9.13 -15.03 6.50
N PHE A 255 -8.60 -16.01 5.80
CA PHE A 255 -8.36 -15.91 4.37
C PHE A 255 -8.84 -17.15 3.66
N SER A 256 -9.55 -16.97 2.57
CA SER A 256 -9.99 -18.03 1.68
C SER A 256 -9.42 -17.81 0.27
N LYS A 257 -8.93 -18.86 -0.36
CA LYS A 257 -8.50 -18.83 -1.77
C LYS A 257 -9.62 -18.38 -2.71
N TRP A 258 -10.88 -18.59 -2.33
CA TRP A 258 -12.04 -18.35 -3.18
C TRP A 258 -12.76 -17.05 -2.86
N ASN A 259 -12.74 -16.61 -1.60
CA ASN A 259 -13.48 -15.44 -1.12
C ASN A 259 -12.58 -14.27 -0.71
N GLY A 260 -11.25 -14.49 -0.70
CA GLY A 260 -10.31 -13.48 -0.21
C GLY A 260 -10.30 -13.35 1.31
N LEU A 261 -10.20 -12.13 1.81
CA LEU A 261 -10.33 -11.85 3.23
C LEU A 261 -11.79 -12.05 3.63
N VAL A 262 -12.02 -12.90 4.64
CA VAL A 262 -13.33 -13.20 5.18
C VAL A 262 -13.40 -12.75 6.63
N ASP A 263 -14.61 -12.47 7.09
CA ASP A 263 -14.84 -12.00 8.45
C ASP A 263 -14.44 -13.09 9.47
N SER A 264 -14.04 -12.67 10.67
CA SER A 264 -13.63 -13.59 11.75
C SER A 264 -14.73 -14.59 12.14
N ASP A 265 -15.98 -14.19 11.91
CA ASP A 265 -17.18 -14.96 12.30
C ASP A 265 -17.74 -15.82 11.17
N ASP A 266 -17.18 -15.76 9.97
CA ASP A 266 -17.58 -16.56 8.82
C ASP A 266 -17.00 -17.98 8.95
N MET A 267 -17.87 -19.00 9.11
CA MET A 267 -17.50 -20.40 9.27
C MET A 267 -17.61 -21.16 7.94
#